data_d7358f453edf2ebad250f304fe4687ae
#
_entry.id   d7358f453edf2ebad250f304fe4687ae
#
_cell.length_a   1.000
_cell.length_b   1.000
_cell.length_c   1.000
_cell.angle_alpha   90.00
_cell.angle_beta   90.00
_cell.angle_gamma   90.00
#
_symmetry.space_group_name_H-M   'P 1'
#
loop_
_entity.id
_entity.type
_entity.pdbx_description
1 polymer ?
#
loop_
_entity_poly.entity_id
_entity_poly.type
_entity_poly.pdbx_seq_one_letter_code
_entity_poly.pdbx_strand_id
1 'polypeptide(L)'
;MRQFSIAAIMTLLILLTSTAYAQTGTVDVKVTQIDVKEGGKIKIGIYDSKGFPSFGKEVDGIDIEVKETSATYVFKNIPAGKYALAVFQDSNVDGKLNKNMFGVPKEPYGFSNNKYGNFGPPDFEDISFDVKEDASTSLIINLK
;
A
#
# COMPACT_ATOMS: atom_id res chain seq x y z
N MET A 1 -62.86 -4.99 -45.03
CA MET A 1 -61.41 -5.22 -44.88
C MET A 1 -60.86 -4.37 -43.75
N ARG A 2 -60.48 -4.99 -42.67
CA ARG A 2 -59.97 -4.28 -41.47
C ARG A 2 -58.45 -4.23 -41.57
N GLN A 3 -57.88 -3.07 -41.71
CA GLN A 3 -56.42 -2.87 -41.62
C GLN A 3 -56.01 -2.87 -40.16
N PHE A 4 -55.22 -3.82 -39.75
CA PHE A 4 -54.54 -3.81 -38.44
C PHE A 4 -53.24 -3.02 -38.55
N SER A 5 -53.25 -1.84 -37.97
CA SER A 5 -51.99 -1.04 -37.78
C SER A 5 -51.20 -1.68 -36.64
N ILE A 6 -50.08 -2.30 -37.01
CA ILE A 6 -49.10 -2.79 -36.03
C ILE A 6 -48.29 -1.61 -35.55
N ALA A 7 -48.65 -1.10 -34.40
CA ALA A 7 -47.83 -0.12 -33.66
C ALA A 7 -46.60 -0.84 -33.11
N ALA A 8 -45.45 -0.62 -33.74
CA ALA A 8 -44.20 -1.11 -33.22
C ALA A 8 -43.84 -0.34 -31.92
N ILE A 9 -43.99 -1.00 -30.79
CA ILE A 9 -43.51 -0.50 -29.51
C ILE A 9 -41.99 -0.71 -29.50
N MET A 10 -41.24 0.32 -29.84
CA MET A 10 -39.80 0.37 -29.74
C MET A 10 -39.44 0.62 -28.27
N THR A 11 -39.27 -0.46 -27.52
CA THR A 11 -38.79 -0.39 -26.14
C THR A 11 -37.30 0.01 -26.17
N LEU A 12 -37.03 1.28 -25.93
CA LEU A 12 -35.69 1.81 -25.77
C LEU A 12 -35.13 1.28 -24.45
N LEU A 13 -34.36 0.21 -24.53
CA LEU A 13 -33.60 -0.36 -23.41
C LEU A 13 -32.42 0.58 -23.12
N ILE A 14 -32.62 1.53 -22.21
CA ILE A 14 -31.55 2.38 -21.70
C ILE A 14 -30.67 1.47 -20.82
N LEU A 15 -29.58 1.00 -21.37
CA LEU A 15 -28.50 0.39 -20.59
C LEU A 15 -27.88 1.47 -19.71
N LEU A 16 -28.34 1.54 -18.45
CA LEU A 16 -27.67 2.28 -17.39
C LEU A 16 -26.32 1.57 -17.13
N THR A 17 -25.29 1.95 -17.87
CA THR A 17 -23.92 1.59 -17.51
C THR A 17 -23.57 2.37 -16.26
N SER A 18 -23.81 1.77 -15.08
CA SER A 18 -23.25 2.28 -13.83
C SER A 18 -21.73 2.15 -13.93
N THR A 19 -21.07 3.27 -14.17
CA THR A 19 -19.62 3.36 -13.97
C THR A 19 -19.38 3.18 -12.47
N ALA A 20 -18.97 1.98 -12.08
CA ALA A 20 -18.51 1.75 -10.72
C ALA A 20 -17.21 2.55 -10.54
N TYR A 21 -17.31 3.73 -9.95
CA TYR A 21 -16.13 4.44 -9.49
C TYR A 21 -15.50 3.62 -8.38
N ALA A 22 -14.26 3.21 -8.56
CA ALA A 22 -13.52 2.57 -7.49
C ALA A 22 -13.44 3.54 -6.31
N GLN A 23 -13.99 3.14 -5.17
CA GLN A 23 -13.88 3.90 -3.93
C GLN A 23 -12.43 3.89 -3.49
N THR A 24 -11.76 5.03 -3.52
CA THR A 24 -10.34 5.15 -3.21
C THR A 24 -10.08 6.20 -2.14
N GLY A 25 -8.99 6.03 -1.40
CA GLY A 25 -8.46 7.02 -0.47
C GLY A 25 -6.98 7.28 -0.70
N THR A 26 -6.38 8.04 0.19
CA THR A 26 -4.94 8.32 0.21
C THR A 26 -4.30 7.80 1.49
N VAL A 27 -3.00 7.48 1.41
CA VAL A 27 -2.20 7.08 2.57
C VAL A 27 -0.96 7.96 2.64
N ASP A 28 -0.92 8.82 3.66
CA ASP A 28 0.21 9.70 3.94
C ASP A 28 1.18 8.97 4.85
N VAL A 29 2.40 8.74 4.39
CA VAL A 29 3.43 8.02 5.14
C VAL A 29 4.58 8.95 5.48
N LYS A 30 4.96 8.98 6.76
CA LYS A 30 6.21 9.56 7.22
C LYS A 30 7.09 8.47 7.82
N VAL A 31 8.26 8.27 7.25
CA VAL A 31 9.31 7.38 7.77
C VAL A 31 10.30 8.22 8.55
N THR A 32 10.70 7.76 9.73
CA THR A 32 11.66 8.44 10.61
C THR A 32 12.76 7.48 11.06
N GLN A 33 13.79 7.99 11.73
CA GLN A 33 14.95 7.24 12.20
C GLN A 33 15.75 6.60 11.04
N ILE A 34 15.78 7.30 9.90
CA ILE A 34 16.58 6.92 8.74
C ILE A 34 18.05 7.17 9.06
N ASP A 35 18.92 6.18 8.82
CA ASP A 35 20.36 6.34 8.97
C ASP A 35 20.98 6.93 7.70
N VAL A 36 21.23 8.24 7.73
CA VAL A 36 21.82 8.96 6.58
C VAL A 36 23.25 8.48 6.28
N LYS A 37 23.97 7.94 7.27
CA LYS A 37 25.35 7.46 7.08
C LYS A 37 25.39 6.16 6.27
N GLU A 38 24.40 5.29 6.47
CA GLU A 38 24.22 4.07 5.70
C GLU A 38 23.80 4.37 4.25
N GLY A 39 23.13 5.49 4.00
CA GLY A 39 22.69 5.88 2.67
C GLY A 39 21.67 4.93 2.05
N GLY A 40 21.76 4.73 0.74
CA GLY A 40 20.89 3.84 -0.01
C GLY A 40 19.52 4.42 -0.30
N LYS A 41 18.48 3.57 -0.22
CA LYS A 41 17.09 3.94 -0.51
C LYS A 41 16.14 3.48 0.58
N ILE A 42 15.13 4.28 0.87
CA ILE A 42 13.97 3.84 1.64
C ILE A 42 12.99 3.18 0.67
N LYS A 43 12.69 1.93 0.91
CA LYS A 43 11.66 1.19 0.16
C LYS A 43 10.40 1.11 1.01
N ILE A 44 9.29 1.61 0.47
CA ILE A 44 7.99 1.61 1.14
C ILE A 44 7.03 0.79 0.28
N GLY A 45 6.47 -0.27 0.83
CA GLY A 45 5.44 -1.08 0.18
C GLY A 45 4.12 -1.04 0.97
N ILE A 46 3.01 -0.87 0.25
CA ILE A 46 1.66 -1.03 0.79
C ILE A 46 1.11 -2.38 0.33
N TYR A 47 0.61 -3.17 1.27
CA TYR A 47 0.18 -4.55 1.05
C TYR A 47 -1.26 -4.76 1.48
N ASP A 48 -1.97 -5.60 0.77
CA ASP A 48 -3.19 -6.23 1.28
C ASP A 48 -2.85 -7.52 2.06
N SER A 49 -3.85 -8.17 2.64
CA SER A 49 -3.66 -9.39 3.43
C SER A 49 -3.18 -10.60 2.62
N LYS A 50 -3.35 -10.57 1.30
CA LYS A 50 -2.91 -11.66 0.39
C LYS A 50 -1.46 -11.48 -0.04
N GLY A 51 -1.02 -10.24 -0.18
CA GLY A 51 0.33 -9.92 -0.61
C GLY A 51 1.34 -9.94 0.53
N PHE A 52 0.95 -9.49 1.73
CA PHE A 52 1.85 -9.40 2.89
C PHE A 52 2.26 -10.79 3.41
N PRO A 53 3.51 -11.00 3.81
CA PRO A 53 4.68 -10.11 3.72
C PRO A 53 5.57 -10.38 2.48
N SER A 54 5.01 -10.86 1.40
CA SER A 54 5.77 -11.32 0.23
C SER A 54 6.25 -10.14 -0.61
N PHE A 55 7.56 -9.96 -0.68
CA PHE A 55 8.19 -8.97 -1.55
C PHE A 55 7.78 -9.17 -3.02
N GLY A 56 7.49 -8.08 -3.72
CA GLY A 56 7.00 -8.11 -5.11
C GLY A 56 5.50 -8.37 -5.23
N LYS A 57 4.76 -8.42 -4.11
CA LYS A 57 3.30 -8.54 -4.07
C LYS A 57 2.62 -7.34 -3.42
N GLU A 58 3.30 -6.22 -3.42
CA GLU A 58 2.76 -4.93 -2.99
C GLU A 58 1.60 -4.52 -3.90
N VAL A 59 0.58 -3.88 -3.32
CA VAL A 59 -0.47 -3.19 -4.08
C VAL A 59 0.11 -1.98 -4.79
N ASP A 60 1.03 -1.28 -4.10
CA ASP A 60 1.81 -0.15 -4.62
C ASP A 60 3.10 -0.01 -3.80
N GLY A 61 4.10 0.68 -4.33
CA GLY A 61 5.37 0.89 -3.66
C GLY A 61 6.19 2.02 -4.24
N ILE A 62 7.16 2.50 -3.46
CA ILE A 62 8.06 3.59 -3.85
C ILE A 62 9.45 3.39 -3.26
N ASP A 63 10.45 3.81 -4.01
CA ASP A 63 11.85 3.92 -3.58
C ASP A 63 12.22 5.40 -3.47
N ILE A 64 12.72 5.82 -2.30
CA ILE A 64 13.14 7.20 -2.03
C ILE A 64 14.61 7.19 -1.66
N GLU A 65 15.44 7.99 -2.32
CA GLU A 65 16.85 8.12 -1.96
C GLU A 65 17.01 8.73 -0.55
N VAL A 66 17.90 8.14 0.23
CA VAL A 66 18.23 8.62 1.58
C VAL A 66 19.04 9.92 1.47
N LYS A 67 18.45 11.01 1.95
CA LYS A 67 19.10 12.34 2.02
C LYS A 67 18.96 12.97 3.41
N GLU A 68 17.93 12.59 4.13
CA GLU A 68 17.55 13.13 5.44
C GLU A 68 17.18 12.03 6.41
N THR A 69 17.08 12.35 7.69
CA THR A 69 16.69 11.42 8.76
C THR A 69 15.21 11.05 8.76
N SER A 70 14.44 11.66 7.84
CA SER A 70 13.04 11.32 7.61
C SER A 70 12.69 11.46 6.12
N ALA A 71 11.68 10.72 5.68
CA ALA A 71 11.12 10.80 4.33
C ALA A 71 9.59 10.75 4.40
N THR A 72 8.93 11.38 3.44
CA THR A 72 7.46 11.38 3.33
C THR A 72 7.03 10.97 1.94
N TYR A 73 5.91 10.24 1.87
CA TYR A 73 5.28 9.88 0.61
C TYR A 73 3.76 9.79 0.76
N VAL A 74 3.03 10.06 -0.32
CA VAL A 74 1.56 9.95 -0.37
C VAL A 74 1.18 8.95 -1.45
N PHE A 75 0.68 7.80 -1.05
CA PHE A 75 0.01 6.87 -1.95
C PHE A 75 -1.38 7.38 -2.27
N LYS A 76 -1.69 7.52 -3.57
CA LYS A 76 -2.97 8.03 -4.05
C LYS A 76 -3.77 6.91 -4.73
N ASN A 77 -5.09 7.08 -4.76
CA ASN A 77 -6.00 6.15 -5.44
C ASN A 77 -5.90 4.71 -4.92
N ILE A 78 -5.64 4.54 -3.63
CA ILE A 78 -5.66 3.22 -2.99
C ILE A 78 -7.13 2.81 -2.79
N PRO A 79 -7.55 1.66 -3.31
CA PRO A 79 -8.92 1.19 -3.11
C PRO A 79 -9.29 1.11 -1.63
N ALA A 80 -10.52 1.43 -1.28
CA ALA A 80 -10.98 1.30 0.10
C ALA A 80 -10.82 -0.14 0.59
N GLY A 81 -10.25 -0.32 1.78
CA GLY A 81 -9.94 -1.65 2.31
C GLY A 81 -8.94 -1.60 3.45
N LYS A 82 -8.47 -2.78 3.84
CA LYS A 82 -7.49 -2.97 4.91
C LYS A 82 -6.11 -3.27 4.33
N TYR A 83 -5.12 -2.52 4.79
CA TYR A 83 -3.75 -2.56 4.28
C TYR A 83 -2.73 -2.54 5.40
N ALA A 84 -1.49 -2.89 5.08
CA ALA A 84 -0.33 -2.75 5.92
C ALA A 84 0.81 -2.09 5.14
N LEU A 85 1.69 -1.37 5.84
CA LEU A 85 2.93 -0.84 5.29
C LEU A 85 4.12 -1.63 5.83
N ALA A 86 5.03 -1.96 4.93
CA ALA A 86 6.36 -2.45 5.26
C ALA A 86 7.41 -1.52 4.65
N VAL A 87 8.40 -1.15 5.44
CA VAL A 87 9.44 -0.19 5.07
C VAL A 87 10.80 -0.75 5.46
N PHE A 88 11.80 -0.58 4.61
CA PHE A 88 13.18 -0.82 4.99
C PHE A 88 14.13 0.14 4.28
N GLN A 89 15.29 0.35 4.89
CA GLN A 89 16.39 1.10 4.29
C GLN A 89 17.31 0.13 3.58
N ASP A 90 17.22 0.09 2.26
CA ASP A 90 18.07 -0.70 1.38
C ASP A 90 19.41 0.02 1.21
N SER A 91 20.34 -0.23 2.14
CA SER A 91 21.59 0.51 2.24
C SER A 91 22.56 0.17 1.11
N ASN A 92 22.54 -1.06 0.61
CA ASN A 92 23.41 -1.53 -0.47
C ASN A 92 22.75 -1.49 -1.86
N VAL A 93 21.48 -1.06 -1.93
CA VAL A 93 20.68 -0.92 -3.17
C VAL A 93 20.58 -2.23 -3.96
N ASP A 94 20.48 -3.38 -3.25
CA ASP A 94 20.29 -4.69 -3.88
C ASP A 94 18.81 -5.07 -4.06
N GLY A 95 17.90 -4.23 -3.55
CA GLY A 95 16.46 -4.40 -3.66
C GLY A 95 15.86 -5.38 -2.66
N LYS A 96 16.62 -5.86 -1.66
CA LYS A 96 16.21 -6.88 -0.71
C LYS A 96 16.49 -6.44 0.72
N LEU A 97 15.63 -6.84 1.66
CA LEU A 97 15.94 -6.73 3.07
C LEU A 97 16.96 -7.82 3.46
N ASN A 98 18.20 -7.42 3.64
CA ASN A 98 19.28 -8.34 4.00
C ASN A 98 19.13 -8.83 5.45
N LYS A 99 19.39 -10.11 5.66
CA LYS A 99 19.28 -10.77 6.97
C LYS A 99 20.56 -11.50 7.32
N ASN A 100 20.81 -11.68 8.61
CA ASN A 100 21.89 -12.53 9.08
C ASN A 100 21.50 -14.02 9.00
N MET A 101 22.42 -14.90 9.39
CA MET A 101 22.20 -16.35 9.38
C MET A 101 21.06 -16.83 10.28
N PHE A 102 20.62 -16.00 11.25
CA PHE A 102 19.49 -16.29 12.15
C PHE A 102 18.18 -15.68 11.65
N GLY A 103 18.16 -15.10 10.44
CA GLY A 103 16.96 -14.46 9.86
C GLY A 103 16.64 -13.08 10.42
N VAL A 104 17.54 -12.48 11.21
CA VAL A 104 17.36 -11.14 11.74
C VAL A 104 17.78 -10.11 10.68
N PRO A 105 16.94 -9.09 10.38
CA PRO A 105 17.33 -8.02 9.46
C PRO A 105 18.62 -7.34 9.88
N LYS A 106 19.48 -7.06 8.90
CA LYS A 106 20.71 -6.29 9.07
C LYS A 106 20.50 -4.82 8.77
N GLU A 107 19.51 -4.53 7.96
CA GLU A 107 19.14 -3.18 7.52
C GLU A 107 17.98 -2.64 8.36
N PRO A 108 17.91 -1.32 8.58
CA PRO A 108 16.79 -0.71 9.30
C PRO A 108 15.45 -1.00 8.62
N TYR A 109 14.45 -1.33 9.41
CA TYR A 109 13.11 -1.67 8.90
C TYR A 109 12.00 -1.24 9.85
N GLY A 110 10.78 -1.19 9.35
CA GLY A 110 9.60 -0.83 10.14
C GLY A 110 8.30 -1.27 9.46
N PHE A 111 7.24 -1.28 10.25
CA PHE A 111 5.88 -1.60 9.79
C PHE A 111 4.89 -0.56 10.30
N SER A 112 3.73 -0.47 9.65
CA SER A 112 2.61 0.33 10.15
C SER A 112 2.29 -0.03 11.61
N ASN A 113 1.73 0.92 12.35
CA ASN A 113 1.47 0.83 13.78
C ASN A 113 2.72 0.61 14.66
N ASN A 114 3.94 0.66 14.07
CA ASN A 114 5.21 0.40 14.78
C ASN A 114 5.21 -0.91 15.58
N LYS A 115 4.57 -1.95 15.04
CA LYS A 115 4.56 -3.31 15.59
C LYS A 115 5.58 -4.17 14.88
N TYR A 116 6.17 -5.10 15.60
CA TYR A 116 7.23 -5.97 15.13
C TYR A 116 6.95 -7.40 15.57
N GLY A 117 7.29 -8.37 14.73
CA GLY A 117 7.23 -9.78 15.10
C GLY A 117 8.41 -10.19 15.97
N ASN A 118 8.26 -11.27 16.74
CA ASN A 118 9.34 -11.80 17.60
C ASN A 118 10.37 -12.62 16.79
N PHE A 119 9.91 -13.37 15.78
CA PHE A 119 10.73 -14.26 14.95
C PHE A 119 10.37 -14.15 13.46
N GLY A 120 10.28 -12.95 12.96
CA GLY A 120 9.91 -12.69 11.57
C GLY A 120 8.98 -11.48 11.44
N PRO A 121 8.30 -11.34 10.30
CA PRO A 121 7.31 -10.30 10.12
C PRO A 121 6.19 -10.42 11.17
N PRO A 122 5.59 -9.30 11.59
CA PRO A 122 4.40 -9.34 12.46
C PRO A 122 3.19 -9.91 11.70
N ASP A 123 2.14 -10.25 12.43
CA ASP A 123 0.88 -10.63 11.82
C ASP A 123 0.24 -9.42 11.12
N PHE A 124 -0.39 -9.65 9.97
CA PHE A 124 -1.02 -8.60 9.18
C PHE A 124 -2.02 -7.76 10.00
N GLU A 125 -2.82 -8.42 10.83
CA GLU A 125 -3.84 -7.74 11.65
C GLU A 125 -3.23 -6.76 12.66
N ASP A 126 -2.04 -7.04 13.20
CA ASP A 126 -1.36 -6.17 14.17
C ASP A 126 -0.86 -4.86 13.56
N ILE A 127 -0.57 -4.89 12.27
CA ILE A 127 -0.02 -3.74 11.52
C ILE A 127 -1.01 -3.15 10.53
N SER A 128 -2.20 -3.72 10.39
CA SER A 128 -3.19 -3.25 9.43
C SER A 128 -3.84 -1.93 9.84
N PHE A 129 -4.26 -1.18 8.83
CA PHE A 129 -5.04 0.05 8.94
C PHE A 129 -6.09 0.11 7.82
N ASP A 130 -7.11 0.92 8.02
CA ASP A 130 -8.19 1.06 7.05
C ASP A 130 -7.92 2.26 6.11
N VAL A 131 -8.12 2.04 4.83
CA VAL A 131 -8.25 3.08 3.82
C VAL A 131 -9.74 3.25 3.50
N LYS A 132 -10.25 4.46 3.69
CA LYS A 132 -11.65 4.81 3.43
C LYS A 132 -11.76 5.67 2.18
N GLU A 133 -12.93 5.58 1.53
CA GLU A 133 -13.26 6.42 0.38
C GLU A 133 -13.14 7.91 0.72
N ASP A 134 -12.56 8.68 -0.20
CA ASP A 134 -12.38 10.13 -0.12
C ASP A 134 -11.73 10.63 1.18
N ALA A 135 -10.97 9.76 1.86
CA ALA A 135 -10.28 10.08 3.10
C ALA A 135 -8.76 9.90 2.98
N SER A 136 -8.03 10.60 3.85
CA SER A 136 -6.59 10.39 4.04
C SER A 136 -6.32 9.67 5.34
N THR A 137 -5.47 8.64 5.28
CA THR A 137 -4.94 7.93 6.45
C THR A 137 -3.48 8.30 6.61
N SER A 138 -3.11 8.88 7.75
CA SER A 138 -1.73 9.31 8.03
C SER A 138 -1.04 8.36 9.00
N LEU A 139 0.17 7.94 8.66
CA LEU A 139 0.98 6.99 9.42
C LEU A 139 2.40 7.48 9.60
N ILE A 140 2.97 7.24 10.79
CA ILE A 140 4.39 7.47 11.08
C ILE A 140 5.02 6.11 11.39
N ILE A 141 6.08 5.78 10.65
CA ILE A 141 6.83 4.54 10.81
C ILE A 141 8.25 4.90 11.26
N ASN A 142 8.64 4.38 12.40
CA ASN A 142 9.98 4.54 12.95
C ASN A 142 10.80 3.31 12.57
N LEU A 143 11.91 3.50 11.85
CA LEU A 143 12.84 2.41 11.56
C LEU A 143 13.60 2.00 12.83
N LYS A 144 13.95 0.73 12.94
CA LYS A 144 14.83 0.20 13.99
C LYS A 144 15.89 -0.70 13.42
#